data_cf33ec6d43d9d9ed9ae248f1044c6c87
#
_entry.id   cf33ec6d43d9d9ed9ae248f1044c6c87
#
_cell.length_a   1.000
_cell.length_b   1.000
_cell.length_c   1.000
_cell.angle_alpha   90.00
_cell.angle_beta   90.00
_cell.angle_gamma   90.00
#
_symmetry.space_group_name_H-M   'P 1'
#
loop_
_entity.id
_entity.type
_entity.pdbx_description
1 polymer ?
#
loop_
_entity_poly.entity_id
_entity_poly.type
_entity_poly.pdbx_seq_one_letter_code
_entity_poly.pdbx_strand_id
1 'polypeptide(L)'
;MTKCPKLAEDGIKVGDKVKGKVLHAKYSAYMGRIAEVEPELVAKLAEKGGRFTHHTSIAPTGTISLSLANNASNGIEPSFSHHYARNIIREGRKTKEKVDVFSFELLAYRHLVNPGAMPFSDEDDKKLPSYFTTSDDVTPTQHVDIQAAAQKWVDSSISKTANVPTEFPYQDFKDIYMYAY
;
A
#
# COMPACT_ATOMS: atom_id res chain seq x y z
N MET A 1 3.60 0.84 28.23
CA MET A 1 2.85 -0.31 28.79
C MET A 1 1.41 -0.36 28.32
N THR A 2 0.73 0.75 28.13
CA THR A 2 -0.64 0.77 27.55
C THR A 2 -0.79 0.17 26.15
N LYS A 3 0.30 0.11 25.36
CA LYS A 3 0.31 -0.48 24.00
C LYS A 3 0.58 -2.00 23.97
N CYS A 4 0.94 -2.61 25.10
CA CYS A 4 1.16 -4.05 25.20
C CYS A 4 0.78 -4.54 26.62
N PRO A 5 -0.51 -4.85 26.85
CA PRO A 5 -1.00 -5.33 28.16
C PRO A 5 -0.26 -6.56 28.67
N LYS A 6 0.13 -7.44 27.75
CA LYS A 6 0.84 -8.69 28.03
C LYS A 6 2.15 -8.50 28.82
N LEU A 7 2.83 -7.35 28.66
CA LEU A 7 4.00 -7.00 29.47
C LEU A 7 3.65 -6.85 30.95
N ALA A 8 2.52 -6.23 31.24
CA ALA A 8 2.05 -6.04 32.61
C ALA A 8 1.56 -7.35 33.23
N GLU A 9 0.90 -8.21 32.45
CA GLU A 9 0.44 -9.55 32.85
C GLU A 9 1.61 -10.44 33.24
N ASP A 10 2.74 -10.32 32.52
CA ASP A 10 3.99 -11.04 32.83
C ASP A 10 4.80 -10.38 33.97
N GLY A 11 4.27 -9.38 34.64
CA GLY A 11 4.89 -8.70 35.78
C GLY A 11 6.03 -7.73 35.43
N ILE A 12 6.20 -7.41 34.14
CA ILE A 12 7.24 -6.46 33.70
C ILE A 12 6.78 -5.03 33.98
N LYS A 13 7.62 -4.26 34.67
CA LYS A 13 7.37 -2.88 35.10
C LYS A 13 8.14 -1.88 34.23
N VAL A 14 7.70 -0.63 34.27
CA VAL A 14 8.46 0.47 33.65
C VAL A 14 9.84 0.57 34.32
N GLY A 15 10.90 0.53 33.50
CA GLY A 15 12.29 0.51 33.94
C GLY A 15 12.96 -0.86 33.95
N ASP A 16 12.22 -1.94 33.85
CA ASP A 16 12.78 -3.27 33.73
C ASP A 16 13.50 -3.48 32.41
N LYS A 17 14.62 -4.20 32.45
CA LYS A 17 15.39 -4.56 31.25
C LYS A 17 14.94 -5.90 30.70
N VAL A 18 14.34 -5.91 29.54
CA VAL A 18 13.97 -7.12 28.79
C VAL A 18 14.92 -7.30 27.60
N LYS A 19 15.43 -8.52 27.41
CA LYS A 19 16.27 -8.80 26.23
C LYS A 19 15.48 -8.56 24.95
N GLY A 20 16.06 -7.84 23.98
CA GLY A 20 15.41 -7.48 22.73
C GLY A 20 14.82 -8.67 21.98
N LYS A 21 15.54 -9.81 21.96
CA LYS A 21 15.02 -11.04 21.34
C LYS A 21 13.74 -11.60 21.99
N VAL A 22 13.64 -11.50 23.33
CA VAL A 22 12.43 -11.92 24.04
C VAL A 22 11.30 -10.94 23.79
N LEU A 23 11.60 -9.65 23.84
CA LEU A 23 10.63 -8.60 23.58
C LEU A 23 10.02 -8.76 22.18
N HIS A 24 10.86 -8.95 21.18
CA HIS A 24 10.42 -9.08 19.78
C HIS A 24 9.61 -10.37 19.56
N ALA A 25 10.11 -11.52 19.98
CA ALA A 25 9.46 -12.80 19.74
C ALA A 25 8.17 -13.00 20.57
N LYS A 26 8.13 -12.50 21.80
CA LYS A 26 7.00 -12.75 22.71
C LYS A 26 5.93 -11.66 22.70
N TYR A 27 6.33 -10.39 22.50
CA TYR A 27 5.45 -9.24 22.69
C TYR A 27 5.12 -8.47 21.41
N SER A 28 5.77 -8.77 20.30
CA SER A 28 5.43 -8.19 19.00
C SER A 28 4.19 -8.87 18.45
N ALA A 29 3.13 -8.08 18.22
CA ALA A 29 1.93 -8.57 17.57
C ALA A 29 2.19 -9.05 16.12
N TYR A 30 3.13 -8.41 15.42
CA TYR A 30 3.61 -8.83 14.11
C TYR A 30 4.26 -10.22 14.18
N MET A 31 5.19 -10.44 15.10
CA MET A 31 5.85 -11.74 15.27
C MET A 31 4.89 -12.84 15.73
N GLY A 32 3.84 -12.49 16.48
CA GLY A 32 2.77 -13.41 16.83
C GLY A 32 2.05 -13.96 15.60
N ARG A 33 1.73 -13.10 14.64
CA ARG A 33 1.13 -13.50 13.35
C ARG A 33 2.09 -14.32 12.48
N ILE A 34 3.37 -13.95 12.45
CA ILE A 34 4.38 -14.75 11.73
C ILE A 34 4.50 -16.14 12.36
N ALA A 35 4.39 -16.29 13.68
CA ALA A 35 4.45 -17.58 14.37
C ALA A 35 3.28 -18.51 14.01
N GLU A 36 2.14 -17.98 13.56
CA GLU A 36 1.01 -18.78 13.07
C GLU A 36 1.33 -19.46 11.72
N VAL A 37 2.18 -18.83 10.90
CA VAL A 37 2.53 -19.32 9.56
C VAL A 37 3.89 -20.02 9.57
N GLU A 38 4.89 -19.46 10.28
CA GLU A 38 6.28 -19.90 10.31
C GLU A 38 6.81 -19.98 11.74
N PRO A 39 6.30 -20.92 12.58
CA PRO A 39 6.66 -21.00 13.99
C PRO A 39 8.15 -21.28 14.23
N GLU A 40 8.78 -22.09 13.37
CA GLU A 40 10.21 -22.39 13.49
C GLU A 40 11.11 -21.18 13.26
N LEU A 41 10.72 -20.29 12.35
CA LEU A 41 11.45 -19.04 12.10
C LEU A 41 11.45 -18.16 13.35
N VAL A 42 10.27 -18.01 13.98
CA VAL A 42 10.14 -17.22 15.21
C VAL A 42 10.91 -17.84 16.37
N ALA A 43 10.90 -19.16 16.51
CA ALA A 43 11.69 -19.86 17.52
C ALA A 43 13.20 -19.63 17.33
N LYS A 44 13.70 -19.75 16.10
CA LYS A 44 15.11 -19.45 15.76
C LYS A 44 15.49 -18.00 16.05
N LEU A 45 14.57 -17.05 15.75
CA LEU A 45 14.77 -15.64 16.06
C LEU A 45 14.83 -15.40 17.57
N ALA A 46 13.98 -16.05 18.36
CA ALA A 46 13.98 -15.96 19.81
C ALA A 46 15.27 -16.51 20.42
N GLU A 47 15.82 -17.60 19.86
CA GLU A 47 17.06 -18.24 20.30
C GLU A 47 18.29 -17.41 19.91
N LYS A 48 18.44 -17.08 18.62
CA LYS A 48 19.66 -16.49 18.07
C LYS A 48 19.66 -14.96 18.07
N GLY A 49 18.48 -14.35 18.14
CA GLY A 49 18.28 -12.92 17.95
C GLY A 49 18.31 -12.51 16.49
N GLY A 50 17.97 -11.25 16.23
CA GLY A 50 18.03 -10.64 14.91
C GLY A 50 18.95 -9.43 14.91
N ARG A 51 19.59 -9.18 13.76
CA ARG A 51 20.43 -7.98 13.57
C ARG A 51 19.58 -6.72 13.41
N PHE A 52 18.46 -6.86 12.73
CA PHE A 52 17.55 -5.76 12.42
C PHE A 52 16.21 -5.98 13.13
N THR A 53 15.55 -4.90 13.49
CA THR A 53 14.23 -4.90 14.14
C THR A 53 13.09 -4.61 13.18
N HIS A 54 13.41 -4.08 11.99
CA HIS A 54 12.46 -3.73 10.95
C HIS A 54 12.95 -4.32 9.62
N HIS A 55 12.08 -4.99 8.89
CA HIS A 55 12.42 -5.75 7.71
C HIS A 55 11.59 -5.37 6.47
N THR A 56 10.36 -4.93 6.67
CA THR A 56 9.41 -4.68 5.59
C THR A 56 8.73 -3.32 5.71
N SER A 57 8.53 -2.67 4.57
CA SER A 57 7.74 -1.44 4.45
C SER A 57 7.14 -1.36 3.05
N ILE A 58 6.10 -0.56 2.87
CA ILE A 58 5.56 -0.27 1.55
C ILE A 58 5.77 1.22 1.26
N ALA A 59 6.69 1.49 0.33
CA ALA A 59 7.02 2.84 -0.12
C ALA A 59 6.02 3.34 -1.18
N PRO A 60 5.96 4.66 -1.46
CA PRO A 60 5.09 5.23 -2.50
C PRO A 60 5.39 4.72 -3.92
N THR A 61 6.64 4.37 -4.24
CA THR A 61 7.13 3.76 -5.50
C THR A 61 6.78 4.49 -6.80
N GLY A 62 6.42 5.78 -6.75
CA GLY A 62 5.93 6.54 -7.90
C GLY A 62 6.89 6.55 -9.10
N THR A 63 8.17 6.82 -8.89
CA THR A 63 9.17 6.86 -9.96
C THR A 63 9.46 5.47 -10.52
N ILE A 64 9.57 4.47 -9.65
CA ILE A 64 9.88 3.10 -10.04
C ILE A 64 8.74 2.49 -10.86
N SER A 65 7.49 2.72 -10.48
CA SER A 65 6.34 2.22 -11.23
C SER A 65 6.33 2.70 -12.68
N LEU A 66 6.67 3.97 -12.90
CA LEU A 66 6.75 4.57 -14.24
C LEU A 66 7.94 4.05 -15.06
N SER A 67 9.02 3.63 -14.39
CA SER A 67 10.22 3.13 -15.07
C SER A 67 10.10 1.69 -15.52
N LEU A 68 9.36 0.87 -14.79
CA LEU A 68 9.37 -0.60 -14.97
C LEU A 68 8.15 -1.07 -15.74
N ALA A 69 7.25 -0.61 -16.18
CA ALA A 69 6.15 -1.17 -16.97
C ALA A 69 5.08 -0.13 -17.30
N ASN A 70 5.46 1.13 -17.25
CA ASN A 70 4.51 2.20 -17.54
C ASN A 70 3.26 2.12 -16.64
N ASN A 71 3.46 1.67 -15.40
CA ASN A 71 2.40 1.39 -14.47
C ASN A 71 1.87 2.69 -13.85
N ALA A 72 0.55 2.83 -13.77
CA ALA A 72 -0.10 3.97 -13.14
C ALA A 72 -0.39 3.75 -11.63
N SER A 73 -0.06 2.59 -11.09
CA SER A 73 -0.23 2.24 -9.67
C SER A 73 1.07 2.40 -8.89
N ASN A 74 1.00 2.80 -7.63
CA ASN A 74 2.13 3.03 -6.74
C ASN A 74 1.95 2.26 -5.43
N GLY A 75 2.87 1.36 -5.09
CA GLY A 75 2.80 0.58 -3.85
C GLY A 75 1.50 -0.22 -3.74
N ILE A 76 0.69 0.06 -2.71
CA ILE A 76 -0.65 -0.55 -2.54
C ILE A 76 -1.79 0.34 -3.05
N GLU A 77 -1.45 1.44 -3.73
CA GLU A 77 -2.47 2.34 -4.28
C GLU A 77 -3.18 1.68 -5.46
N PRO A 78 -4.50 1.87 -5.63
CA PRO A 78 -5.14 1.57 -6.89
C PRO A 78 -4.60 2.47 -8.00
N SER A 79 -4.76 2.08 -9.25
CA SER A 79 -4.34 2.90 -10.38
C SER A 79 -4.99 4.28 -10.31
N PHE A 80 -4.19 5.33 -10.45
CA PHE A 80 -4.71 6.69 -10.52
C PHE A 80 -5.66 6.86 -11.70
N SER A 81 -5.22 6.40 -12.86
CA SER A 81 -6.02 6.32 -14.08
C SER A 81 -5.42 5.24 -14.99
N HIS A 82 -6.26 4.54 -15.72
CA HIS A 82 -5.78 3.55 -16.69
C HIS A 82 -5.24 4.18 -17.97
N HIS A 83 -5.59 5.43 -18.25
CA HIS A 83 -5.03 6.24 -19.34
C HIS A 83 -4.99 7.71 -18.94
N TYR A 84 -3.83 8.33 -19.10
CA TYR A 84 -3.66 9.78 -18.91
C TYR A 84 -2.51 10.32 -19.74
N ALA A 85 -2.49 11.64 -19.92
CA ALA A 85 -1.41 12.30 -20.62
C ALA A 85 -0.37 12.88 -19.65
N ARG A 86 0.90 12.69 -19.96
CA ARG A 86 2.03 13.21 -19.19
C ARG A 86 2.88 14.13 -20.04
N ASN A 87 3.27 15.27 -19.47
CA ASN A 87 4.25 16.15 -20.08
C ASN A 87 5.66 15.69 -19.72
N ILE A 88 6.46 15.33 -20.70
CA ILE A 88 7.87 14.95 -20.53
C ILE A 88 8.79 15.95 -21.24
N ILE A 89 10.00 16.09 -20.72
CA ILE A 89 11.07 16.82 -21.39
C ILE A 89 12.13 15.78 -21.80
N ARG A 90 12.34 15.61 -23.11
CA ARG A 90 13.36 14.71 -23.61
C ARG A 90 14.75 15.35 -23.49
N GLU A 91 15.76 14.52 -23.33
CA GLU A 91 17.15 14.97 -23.31
C GLU A 91 17.47 15.83 -24.53
N GLY A 92 18.14 16.96 -24.31
CA GLY A 92 18.48 17.93 -25.35
C GLY A 92 17.33 18.85 -25.84
N ARG A 93 16.12 18.72 -25.29
CA ARG A 93 14.98 19.61 -25.62
C ARG A 93 14.57 20.46 -24.43
N LYS A 94 14.15 21.71 -24.70
CA LYS A 94 13.58 22.63 -23.69
C LYS A 94 12.05 22.60 -23.66
N THR A 95 11.42 22.04 -24.68
CA THR A 95 9.97 21.99 -24.83
C THR A 95 9.40 20.73 -24.23
N LYS A 96 8.24 20.87 -23.58
CA LYS A 96 7.44 19.74 -23.06
C LYS A 96 6.75 19.04 -24.23
N GLU A 97 6.80 17.73 -24.23
CA GLU A 97 6.08 16.86 -25.15
C GLU A 97 4.97 16.13 -24.34
N LYS A 98 3.76 16.11 -24.86
CA LYS A 98 2.63 15.37 -24.27
C LYS A 98 2.69 13.94 -24.75
N VAL A 99 2.76 13.00 -23.81
CA VAL A 99 2.83 11.56 -24.08
C VAL A 99 1.70 10.86 -23.35
N ASP A 100 1.02 9.94 -24.03
CA ASP A 100 0.00 9.10 -23.45
C ASP A 100 0.64 7.99 -22.60
N VAL A 101 0.11 7.80 -21.40
CA VAL A 101 0.50 6.75 -20.47
C VAL A 101 -0.69 5.83 -20.27
N PHE A 102 -0.46 4.54 -20.42
CA PHE A 102 -1.45 3.50 -20.19
C PHE A 102 -1.02 2.63 -19.02
N SER A 103 -1.96 2.20 -18.19
CA SER A 103 -1.65 1.19 -17.19
C SER A 103 -1.30 -0.14 -17.86
N PHE A 104 -0.46 -0.93 -17.19
CA PHE A 104 -0.08 -2.24 -17.70
C PHE A 104 -1.31 -3.14 -17.89
N GLU A 105 -2.25 -3.09 -16.97
CA GLU A 105 -3.50 -3.84 -17.00
C GLU A 105 -4.33 -3.51 -18.24
N LEU A 106 -4.42 -2.23 -18.59
CA LEU A 106 -5.13 -1.80 -19.79
C LEU A 106 -4.40 -2.25 -21.06
N LEU A 107 -3.06 -2.14 -21.10
CA LEU A 107 -2.28 -2.64 -22.24
C LEU A 107 -2.45 -4.13 -22.43
N ALA A 108 -2.40 -4.91 -21.34
CA ALA A 108 -2.63 -6.35 -21.38
C ALA A 108 -4.04 -6.70 -21.85
N TYR A 109 -5.06 -6.01 -21.34
CA TYR A 109 -6.45 -6.21 -21.74
C TYR A 109 -6.67 -5.89 -23.23
N ARG A 110 -6.10 -4.78 -23.71
CA ARG A 110 -6.17 -4.42 -25.12
C ARG A 110 -5.46 -5.41 -26.02
N HIS A 111 -4.36 -5.97 -25.56
CA HIS A 111 -3.62 -6.98 -26.33
C HIS A 111 -4.31 -8.34 -26.39
N LEU A 112 -4.89 -8.77 -25.26
CA LEU A 112 -5.39 -10.13 -25.10
C LEU A 112 -6.89 -10.28 -25.36
N VAL A 113 -7.68 -9.21 -25.13
CA VAL A 113 -9.15 -9.31 -25.08
C VAL A 113 -9.81 -8.34 -26.05
N ASN A 114 -9.56 -7.04 -25.92
CA ASN A 114 -10.24 -6.01 -26.70
C ASN A 114 -9.31 -4.87 -27.11
N PRO A 115 -8.77 -4.90 -28.34
CA PRO A 115 -7.85 -3.88 -28.84
C PRO A 115 -8.40 -2.45 -28.84
N GLY A 116 -9.72 -2.29 -28.91
CA GLY A 116 -10.42 -1.01 -28.91
C GLY A 116 -10.73 -0.44 -27.53
N ALA A 117 -10.52 -1.22 -26.47
CA ALA A 117 -10.92 -0.82 -25.12
C ALA A 117 -10.24 0.47 -24.65
N MET A 118 -11.03 1.38 -24.11
CA MET A 118 -10.55 2.67 -23.56
C MET A 118 -11.36 3.05 -22.32
N PRO A 119 -10.73 3.69 -21.30
CA PRO A 119 -11.46 4.31 -20.20
C PRO A 119 -12.41 5.40 -20.71
N PHE A 120 -13.57 5.51 -20.10
CA PHE A 120 -14.56 6.54 -20.40
C PHE A 120 -15.06 6.56 -21.86
N SER A 121 -15.04 5.41 -22.54
CA SER A 121 -15.62 5.31 -23.88
C SER A 121 -17.15 5.31 -23.82
N ASP A 122 -17.79 6.07 -24.72
CA ASP A 122 -19.24 6.06 -24.88
C ASP A 122 -19.73 4.86 -25.71
N GLU A 123 -18.82 4.22 -26.45
CA GLU A 123 -19.10 3.04 -27.28
C GLU A 123 -19.05 1.77 -26.41
N ASP A 124 -20.16 1.03 -26.35
CA ASP A 124 -20.32 -0.11 -25.48
C ASP A 124 -19.28 -1.24 -25.73
N ASP A 125 -18.88 -1.42 -26.99
CA ASP A 125 -17.87 -2.40 -27.39
C ASP A 125 -16.44 -2.00 -27.00
N LYS A 126 -16.22 -0.74 -26.61
CA LYS A 126 -14.93 -0.20 -26.17
C LYS A 126 -14.86 0.07 -24.67
N LYS A 127 -15.97 -0.07 -23.94
CA LYS A 127 -15.99 0.11 -22.49
C LYS A 127 -15.11 -0.90 -21.77
N LEU A 128 -14.47 -0.43 -20.71
CA LEU A 128 -13.75 -1.31 -19.80
C LEU A 128 -14.72 -2.04 -18.86
N PRO A 129 -14.46 -3.30 -18.56
CA PRO A 129 -15.20 -4.02 -17.51
C PRO A 129 -15.10 -3.31 -16.15
N SER A 130 -16.10 -3.53 -15.29
CA SER A 130 -16.22 -2.90 -13.98
C SER A 130 -15.07 -3.20 -12.99
N TYR A 131 -14.26 -4.21 -13.27
CA TYR A 131 -13.08 -4.50 -12.44
C TYR A 131 -11.87 -3.61 -12.75
N PHE A 132 -11.93 -2.77 -13.79
CA PHE A 132 -10.95 -1.70 -14.00
C PHE A 132 -11.26 -0.52 -13.09
N THR A 133 -10.88 -0.65 -11.84
CA THR A 133 -11.13 0.33 -10.79
C THR A 133 -9.97 1.31 -10.67
N THR A 134 -10.27 2.59 -10.57
CA THR A 134 -9.28 3.65 -10.30
C THR A 134 -9.33 4.11 -8.86
N SER A 135 -8.38 4.96 -8.46
CA SER A 135 -8.36 5.53 -7.10
C SER A 135 -9.58 6.39 -6.78
N ASP A 136 -10.25 6.94 -7.78
CA ASP A 136 -11.44 7.77 -7.60
C ASP A 136 -12.72 6.93 -7.43
N ASP A 137 -12.69 5.65 -7.83
CA ASP A 137 -13.79 4.71 -7.65
C ASP A 137 -13.79 4.06 -6.25
N VAL A 138 -12.72 4.23 -5.48
CA VAL A 138 -12.51 3.63 -4.17
C VAL A 138 -12.84 4.64 -3.07
N THR A 139 -13.70 4.24 -2.13
CA THR A 139 -14.05 5.10 -0.99
C THR A 139 -12.87 5.30 -0.04
N PRO A 140 -12.82 6.42 0.72
CA PRO A 140 -11.76 6.65 1.70
C PRO A 140 -11.64 5.54 2.76
N THR A 141 -12.76 4.94 3.18
CA THR A 141 -12.76 3.81 4.12
C THR A 141 -12.13 2.56 3.50
N GLN A 142 -12.43 2.23 2.24
CA GLN A 142 -11.79 1.12 1.53
C GLN A 142 -10.28 1.33 1.38
N HIS A 143 -9.82 2.57 1.20
CA HIS A 143 -8.39 2.89 1.22
C HIS A 143 -7.75 2.57 2.58
N VAL A 144 -8.43 2.84 3.68
CA VAL A 144 -7.96 2.51 5.03
C VAL A 144 -8.00 1.00 5.25
N ASP A 145 -9.06 0.32 4.83
CA ASP A 145 -9.23 -1.12 5.02
C ASP A 145 -8.11 -1.93 4.36
N ILE A 146 -7.72 -1.60 3.13
CA ILE A 146 -6.61 -2.28 2.46
C ILE A 146 -5.28 -2.02 3.17
N GLN A 147 -5.06 -0.80 3.66
CA GLN A 147 -3.88 -0.48 4.44
C GLN A 147 -3.86 -1.26 5.76
N ALA A 148 -4.97 -1.31 6.48
CA ALA A 148 -5.09 -2.06 7.73
C ALA A 148 -4.88 -3.56 7.53
N ALA A 149 -5.40 -4.12 6.42
CA ALA A 149 -5.17 -5.52 6.06
C ALA A 149 -3.69 -5.81 5.78
N ALA A 150 -3.02 -4.95 5.00
CA ALA A 150 -1.60 -5.09 4.69
C ALA A 150 -0.71 -4.85 5.91
N GLN A 151 -1.05 -3.88 6.78
CA GLN A 151 -0.26 -3.52 7.97
C GLN A 151 -0.09 -4.68 8.95
N LYS A 152 -0.99 -5.66 8.93
CA LYS A 152 -0.83 -6.88 9.74
C LYS A 152 0.43 -7.66 9.38
N TRP A 153 0.90 -7.56 8.15
CA TRP A 153 2.01 -8.32 7.57
C TRP A 153 3.24 -7.46 7.25
N VAL A 154 3.19 -6.18 7.57
CA VAL A 154 4.29 -5.23 7.39
C VAL A 154 4.70 -4.67 8.73
N ASP A 155 5.97 -4.79 9.09
CA ASP A 155 6.48 -4.42 10.42
C ASP A 155 6.84 -2.94 10.56
N SER A 156 7.00 -2.25 9.44
CA SER A 156 7.23 -0.80 9.39
C SER A 156 6.03 -0.06 8.76
N SER A 157 6.27 1.12 8.25
CA SER A 157 5.23 1.98 7.71
C SER A 157 4.78 1.58 6.32
N ILE A 158 3.51 1.84 6.03
CA ILE A 158 2.92 1.78 4.70
C ILE A 158 2.57 3.21 4.29
N SER A 159 3.08 3.64 3.14
CA SER A 159 2.63 4.89 2.51
C SER A 159 1.30 4.64 1.81
N LYS A 160 0.29 5.43 2.14
CA LYS A 160 -1.05 5.32 1.57
C LYS A 160 -1.68 6.67 1.33
N THR A 161 -2.21 6.85 0.14
CA THR A 161 -3.04 8.00 -0.23
C THR A 161 -4.51 7.59 -0.22
N ALA A 162 -5.37 8.44 0.28
CA ALA A 162 -6.81 8.33 0.10
C ALA A 162 -7.28 9.54 -0.69
N ASN A 163 -7.86 9.31 -1.86
CA ASN A 163 -8.42 10.37 -2.67
C ASN A 163 -9.80 10.75 -2.14
N VAL A 164 -10.05 12.05 -2.09
CA VAL A 164 -11.35 12.59 -1.69
C VAL A 164 -11.77 13.69 -2.67
N PRO A 165 -13.06 13.88 -2.96
CA PRO A 165 -13.54 14.99 -3.75
C PRO A 165 -13.17 16.35 -3.15
N THR A 166 -13.08 17.39 -3.98
CA THR A 166 -12.77 18.77 -3.53
C THR A 166 -13.76 19.26 -2.48
N GLU A 167 -15.03 18.92 -2.64
CA GLU A 167 -16.13 19.30 -1.74
C GLU A 167 -16.34 18.33 -0.56
N PHE A 168 -15.34 17.48 -0.28
CA PHE A 168 -15.45 16.50 0.79
C PHE A 168 -15.57 17.19 2.16
N PRO A 169 -16.58 16.85 2.99
CA PRO A 169 -16.80 17.53 4.26
C PRO A 169 -15.61 17.40 5.19
N TYR A 170 -15.22 18.48 5.85
CA TYR A 170 -14.06 18.49 6.76
C TYR A 170 -14.22 17.52 7.94
N GLN A 171 -15.44 17.34 8.44
CA GLN A 171 -15.68 16.38 9.52
C GLN A 171 -15.41 14.94 9.05
N ASP A 172 -15.93 14.57 7.88
CA ASP A 172 -15.71 13.25 7.28
C ASP A 172 -14.23 13.00 7.01
N PHE A 173 -13.49 14.05 6.58
CA PHE A 173 -12.04 13.98 6.43
C PHE A 173 -11.31 13.66 7.75
N LYS A 174 -11.72 14.28 8.87
CA LYS A 174 -11.17 13.93 10.20
C LYS A 174 -11.51 12.50 10.62
N ASP A 175 -12.74 12.08 10.31
CA ASP A 175 -13.24 10.76 10.70
C ASP A 175 -12.48 9.63 9.99
N ILE A 176 -11.91 9.86 8.78
CA ILE A 176 -11.00 8.92 8.12
C ILE A 176 -9.78 8.62 9.01
N TYR A 177 -9.17 9.64 9.61
CA TYR A 177 -8.02 9.44 10.49
C TYR A 177 -8.39 8.70 11.79
N MET A 178 -9.57 9.00 12.33
CA MET A 178 -10.07 8.27 13.51
C MET A 178 -10.40 6.82 13.18
N TYR A 179 -10.91 6.56 11.99
CA TYR A 179 -11.18 5.22 11.50
C TYR A 179 -9.89 4.40 11.26
N ALA A 180 -8.84 5.08 10.80
CA ALA A 180 -7.54 4.46 10.54
C ALA A 180 -6.73 4.14 11.81
N TYR A 181 -7.04 4.81 12.94
CA TYR A 181 -6.34 4.66 14.22
C TYR A 181 -6.81 3.43 14.98
#